data_d445dd5cd99812baef38d1f244cc06dc
#
_entry.id   d445dd5cd99812baef38d1f244cc06dc
#
_cell.length_a   1.000
_cell.length_b   1.000
_cell.length_c   1.000
_cell.angle_alpha   90.00
_cell.angle_beta   90.00
_cell.angle_gamma   90.00
#
_symmetry.space_group_name_H-M   'P 1'
#
loop_
_entity.id
_entity.type
_entity.pdbx_description
1 polymer ?
#
loop_
_entity_poly.entity_id
_entity_poly.type
_entity_poly.pdbx_seq_one_letter_code
_entity_poly.pdbx_strand_id
1 'polypeptide(L)'
;IAEIQAAIVALRQYQPVVAVIAGSVGCFGGMSIAAALCSYLIMTQEGRLGLNGPQVIEQEAGVQEYDSKDRPFIWSITGGQQRAASGLVDAYVEDDRQQIKQQVLQYLTQGLPDLHRSSNYDFYLNHLQGVDTTEQATPLQVRTLYQGEQA
;
A
#
# COMPACT_ATOMS: atom_id res chain seq x y z
N ILE A 1 5.58 0.86 17.85
CA ILE A 1 4.69 0.92 16.66
C ILE A 1 3.30 1.43 17.03
N ALA A 2 2.65 0.91 18.07
CA ALA A 2 1.31 1.34 18.48
C ALA A 2 1.22 2.85 18.78
N GLU A 3 2.22 3.41 19.42
CA GLU A 3 2.30 4.85 19.70
C GLU A 3 2.41 5.70 18.42
N ILE A 4 3.17 5.22 17.43
CA ILE A 4 3.27 5.87 16.13
C ILE A 4 1.92 5.85 15.42
N GLN A 5 1.25 4.71 15.42
CA GLN A 5 -0.08 4.57 14.81
C GLN A 5 -1.11 5.47 15.49
N ALA A 6 -1.12 5.52 16.82
CA ALA A 6 -2.00 6.39 17.60
C ALA A 6 -1.72 7.88 17.29
N ALA A 7 -0.46 8.27 17.20
CA ALA A 7 -0.07 9.63 16.85
C ALA A 7 -0.52 10.03 15.43
N ILE A 8 -0.38 9.14 14.45
CA ILE A 8 -0.88 9.36 13.07
C ILE A 8 -2.39 9.58 13.09
N VAL A 9 -3.14 8.71 13.76
CA VAL A 9 -4.62 8.81 13.83
C VAL A 9 -5.07 10.09 14.52
N ALA A 10 -4.38 10.51 15.57
CA ALA A 10 -4.68 11.77 16.24
C ALA A 10 -4.36 12.99 15.34
N LEU A 11 -3.19 12.99 14.70
CA LEU A 11 -2.72 14.13 13.90
C LEU A 11 -3.52 14.33 12.62
N ARG A 12 -3.90 13.25 11.93
CA ARG A 12 -4.63 13.30 10.65
C ARG A 12 -6.03 13.88 10.75
N GLN A 13 -6.55 14.11 11.95
CA GLN A 13 -7.82 14.80 12.15
C GLN A 13 -7.71 16.32 11.97
N TYR A 14 -6.51 16.85 12.05
CA TYR A 14 -6.24 18.29 12.00
C TYR A 14 -5.46 18.70 10.76
N GLN A 15 -4.61 17.84 10.27
CA GLN A 15 -3.75 18.12 9.10
C GLN A 15 -3.44 16.85 8.32
N PRO A 16 -3.13 16.94 7.02
CA PRO A 16 -2.73 15.79 6.25
C PRO A 16 -1.45 15.16 6.80
N VAL A 17 -1.46 13.85 6.90
CA VAL A 17 -0.27 13.03 7.18
C VAL A 17 0.01 12.23 5.92
N VAL A 18 1.17 12.43 5.31
CA VAL A 18 1.53 11.80 4.03
C VAL A 18 2.61 10.75 4.28
N ALA A 19 2.34 9.52 3.85
CA ALA A 19 3.34 8.47 3.80
C ALA A 19 3.95 8.38 2.41
N VAL A 20 5.28 8.24 2.36
CA VAL A 20 6.03 8.00 1.12
C VAL A 20 6.77 6.68 1.25
N ILE A 21 6.45 5.74 0.38
CA ILE A 21 7.12 4.44 0.30
C ILE A 21 8.02 4.46 -0.93
N ALA A 22 9.31 4.65 -0.69
CA ALA A 22 10.33 4.75 -1.72
C ALA A 22 11.49 3.80 -1.41
N GLY A 23 12.28 3.51 -2.44
CA GLY A 23 13.44 2.64 -2.32
C GLY A 23 13.09 1.15 -2.23
N SER A 24 14.11 0.31 -2.32
CA SER A 24 13.97 -1.13 -2.54
C SER A 24 13.73 -1.97 -1.28
N VAL A 25 13.82 -1.38 -0.08
CA VAL A 25 13.66 -2.13 1.18
C VAL A 25 12.23 -2.59 1.38
N GLY A 26 11.26 -1.76 1.05
CA GLY A 26 9.84 -2.03 1.20
C GLY A 26 9.27 -1.65 2.57
N CYS A 27 7.96 -1.55 2.62
CA CYS A 27 7.19 -1.21 3.80
C CYS A 27 6.31 -2.40 4.19
N PHE A 28 6.66 -3.08 5.28
CA PHE A 28 6.02 -4.31 5.74
C PHE A 28 5.75 -4.27 7.25
N GLY A 29 4.93 -5.23 7.73
CA GLY A 29 4.61 -5.39 9.13
C GLY A 29 3.88 -4.18 9.72
N GLY A 30 4.19 -3.84 10.96
CA GLY A 30 3.58 -2.71 11.65
C GLY A 30 3.74 -1.36 10.95
N MET A 31 4.80 -1.18 10.17
CA MET A 31 5.01 0.04 9.38
C MET A 31 4.07 0.14 8.19
N SER A 32 3.67 -0.98 7.58
CA SER A 32 2.66 -0.96 6.51
C SER A 32 1.28 -0.56 7.05
N ILE A 33 0.95 -0.97 8.27
CA ILE A 33 -0.26 -0.54 8.96
C ILE A 33 -0.19 0.97 9.27
N ALA A 34 0.94 1.45 9.79
CA ALA A 34 1.16 2.88 10.05
C ALA A 34 1.02 3.71 8.76
N ALA A 35 1.60 3.26 7.65
CA ALA A 35 1.45 3.93 6.35
C ALA A 35 -0.01 3.95 5.87
N ALA A 36 -0.73 2.84 6.02
CA ALA A 36 -2.15 2.75 5.64
C ALA A 36 -3.07 3.65 6.48
N LEU A 37 -2.64 4.03 7.68
CA LEU A 37 -3.37 4.98 8.54
C LEU A 37 -3.14 6.44 8.14
N CYS A 38 -2.15 6.76 7.32
CA CYS A 38 -1.89 8.12 6.86
C CYS A 38 -3.03 8.63 5.96
N SER A 39 -3.17 9.95 5.84
CA SER A 39 -4.17 10.60 5.00
C SER A 39 -3.95 10.27 3.53
N TYR A 40 -2.70 10.31 3.09
CA TYR A 40 -2.28 9.98 1.72
C TYR A 40 -1.09 9.05 1.72
N LEU A 41 -1.05 8.19 0.72
CA LEU A 41 -0.01 7.19 0.52
C LEU A 41 0.55 7.31 -0.90
N ILE A 42 1.83 7.64 -0.99
CA ILE A 42 2.58 7.77 -2.23
C ILE A 42 3.55 6.59 -2.33
N MET A 43 3.61 5.95 -3.48
CA MET A 43 4.63 4.94 -3.75
C MET A 43 5.46 5.29 -4.98
N THR A 44 6.73 4.89 -4.93
CA THR A 44 7.62 4.97 -6.09
C THR A 44 7.75 3.61 -6.79
N GLN A 45 8.42 3.61 -7.95
CA GLN A 45 8.66 2.40 -8.74
C GLN A 45 9.37 1.30 -7.93
N GLU A 46 10.36 1.66 -7.13
CA GLU A 46 11.11 0.72 -6.30
C GLU A 46 10.38 0.32 -5.02
N GLY A 47 9.36 1.08 -4.62
CA GLY A 47 8.60 0.85 -3.40
C GLY A 47 7.82 -0.46 -3.42
N ARG A 48 7.72 -1.10 -2.26
CA ARG A 48 6.89 -2.29 -2.05
C ARG A 48 6.06 -2.13 -0.79
N LEU A 49 4.82 -2.58 -0.85
CA LEU A 49 3.88 -2.51 0.26
C LEU A 49 3.16 -3.84 0.47
N GLY A 50 3.21 -4.35 1.66
CA GLY A 50 2.49 -5.56 2.07
C GLY A 50 2.50 -5.74 3.59
N LEU A 51 1.70 -6.66 4.11
CA LEU A 51 1.73 -6.97 5.53
C LEU A 51 2.95 -7.80 5.89
N ASN A 52 3.22 -8.87 5.15
CA ASN A 52 4.37 -9.73 5.35
C ASN A 52 5.44 -9.47 4.28
N GLY A 53 6.71 -9.45 4.69
CA GLY A 53 7.83 -9.41 3.76
C GLY A 53 7.93 -10.71 2.95
N PRO A 54 8.51 -10.66 1.73
CA PRO A 54 8.60 -11.82 0.84
C PRO A 54 9.23 -13.05 1.49
N GLN A 55 10.27 -12.86 2.31
CA GLN A 55 10.96 -13.97 2.99
C GLN A 55 10.07 -14.67 4.03
N VAL A 56 9.19 -13.93 4.70
CA VAL A 56 8.24 -14.50 5.65
C VAL A 56 7.20 -15.34 4.92
N ILE A 57 6.70 -14.86 3.77
CA ILE A 57 5.76 -15.61 2.95
C ILE A 57 6.41 -16.88 2.41
N GLU A 58 7.65 -16.80 1.92
CA GLU A 58 8.41 -17.96 1.45
C GLU A 58 8.60 -19.03 2.54
N GLN A 59 8.84 -18.61 3.80
CA GLN A 59 8.96 -19.54 4.91
C GLN A 59 7.68 -20.33 5.18
N GLU A 60 6.52 -19.68 5.00
CA GLU A 60 5.22 -20.31 5.24
C GLU A 60 4.74 -21.15 4.06
N ALA A 61 4.88 -20.65 2.84
CA ALA A 61 4.37 -21.27 1.62
C ALA A 61 5.36 -22.24 0.96
N GLY A 62 6.66 -22.01 1.14
CA GLY A 62 7.74 -22.72 0.45
C GLY A 62 8.19 -22.02 -0.83
N VAL A 63 9.48 -22.20 -1.16
CA VAL A 63 10.13 -21.53 -2.30
C VAL A 63 9.50 -21.84 -3.66
N GLN A 64 8.87 -23.03 -3.80
CA GLN A 64 8.21 -23.42 -5.05
C GLN A 64 6.91 -22.64 -5.29
N GLU A 65 6.24 -22.26 -4.23
CA GLU A 65 5.01 -21.48 -4.30
C GLU A 65 5.29 -19.97 -4.28
N TYR A 66 6.26 -19.54 -3.48
CA TYR A 66 6.61 -18.14 -3.33
C TYR A 66 8.12 -17.96 -3.19
N ASP A 67 8.81 -17.63 -4.28
CA ASP A 67 10.25 -17.34 -4.28
C ASP A 67 10.51 -15.87 -3.96
N SER A 68 11.04 -15.60 -2.77
CA SER A 68 11.37 -14.25 -2.31
C SER A 68 12.49 -13.58 -3.12
N LYS A 69 13.19 -14.32 -3.96
CA LYS A 69 14.26 -13.83 -4.85
C LYS A 69 13.76 -13.52 -6.26
N ASP A 70 12.57 -13.98 -6.62
CA ASP A 70 11.91 -13.62 -7.89
C ASP A 70 11.43 -12.17 -7.85
N ARG A 71 12.33 -11.24 -8.11
CA ARG A 71 12.03 -9.80 -8.09
C ARG A 71 10.86 -9.41 -9.00
N PRO A 72 10.80 -9.81 -10.28
CA PRO A 72 9.66 -9.51 -11.14
C PRO A 72 8.33 -9.93 -10.54
N PHE A 73 8.25 -11.15 -10.02
CA PHE A 73 7.05 -11.65 -9.35
C PHE A 73 6.70 -10.81 -8.11
N ILE A 74 7.65 -10.57 -7.20
CA ILE A 74 7.42 -9.80 -5.97
C ILE A 74 6.89 -8.40 -6.29
N TRP A 75 7.47 -7.69 -7.26
CA TRP A 75 6.99 -6.35 -7.65
C TRP A 75 5.66 -6.40 -8.39
N SER A 76 5.34 -7.47 -9.11
CA SER A 76 4.04 -7.66 -9.74
C SER A 76 2.89 -7.81 -8.74
N ILE A 77 3.19 -8.17 -7.49
CA ILE A 77 2.20 -8.32 -6.40
C ILE A 77 2.23 -7.12 -5.44
N THR A 78 3.42 -6.67 -5.02
CA THR A 78 3.59 -5.71 -3.93
C THR A 78 4.13 -4.34 -4.36
N GLY A 79 4.53 -4.20 -5.62
CA GLY A 79 5.18 -3.00 -6.15
C GLY A 79 4.26 -1.78 -6.27
N GLY A 80 4.86 -0.59 -6.33
CA GLY A 80 4.14 0.68 -6.36
C GLY A 80 3.16 0.81 -7.52
N GLN A 81 3.57 0.42 -8.72
CA GLN A 81 2.68 0.43 -9.90
C GLN A 81 1.47 -0.48 -9.70
N GLN A 82 1.67 -1.66 -9.16
CA GLN A 82 0.59 -2.61 -8.89
C GLN A 82 -0.38 -2.10 -7.82
N ARG A 83 0.15 -1.53 -6.75
CA ARG A 83 -0.66 -0.98 -5.66
C ARG A 83 -1.45 0.26 -6.10
N ALA A 84 -0.88 1.11 -6.95
CA ALA A 84 -1.60 2.22 -7.55
C ALA A 84 -2.71 1.75 -8.50
N ALA A 85 -2.40 0.78 -9.37
CA ALA A 85 -3.38 0.21 -10.30
C ALA A 85 -4.54 -0.48 -9.59
N SER A 86 -4.32 -1.06 -8.40
CA SER A 86 -5.38 -1.65 -7.57
C SER A 86 -6.21 -0.63 -6.78
N GLY A 87 -5.83 0.65 -6.79
CA GLY A 87 -6.50 1.69 -5.99
C GLY A 87 -6.13 1.71 -4.50
N LEU A 88 -5.12 0.92 -4.08
CA LEU A 88 -4.73 0.85 -2.68
C LEU A 88 -3.91 2.06 -2.22
N VAL A 89 -3.17 2.71 -3.12
CA VAL A 89 -2.39 3.92 -2.85
C VAL A 89 -2.90 5.10 -3.67
N ASP A 90 -2.68 6.31 -3.17
CA ASP A 90 -3.26 7.53 -3.73
C ASP A 90 -2.46 8.06 -4.92
N ALA A 91 -1.14 7.84 -4.94
CA ALA A 91 -0.28 8.23 -6.06
C ALA A 91 0.88 7.27 -6.27
N TYR A 92 1.25 7.12 -7.54
CA TYR A 92 2.47 6.49 -8.00
C TYR A 92 3.33 7.53 -8.70
N VAL A 93 4.59 7.63 -8.32
CA VAL A 93 5.55 8.57 -8.90
C VAL A 93 6.87 7.85 -9.20
N GLU A 94 7.66 8.42 -10.10
CA GLU A 94 9.03 7.94 -10.35
C GLU A 94 9.91 8.11 -9.10
N ASP A 95 10.99 7.32 -9.01
CA ASP A 95 12.02 7.47 -7.97
C ASP A 95 12.86 8.73 -8.16
N ASP A 96 12.17 9.85 -8.30
CA ASP A 96 12.73 11.18 -8.48
C ASP A 96 12.35 12.10 -7.31
N ARG A 97 13.36 12.68 -6.69
CA ARG A 97 13.19 13.55 -5.52
C ARG A 97 12.24 14.73 -5.79
N GLN A 98 12.27 15.28 -6.99
CA GLN A 98 11.44 16.46 -7.32
C GLN A 98 9.98 16.03 -7.51
N GLN A 99 9.72 14.91 -8.16
CA GLN A 99 8.36 14.37 -8.32
C GLN A 99 7.75 13.99 -6.98
N ILE A 100 8.51 13.30 -6.12
CA ILE A 100 8.07 12.96 -4.76
C ILE A 100 7.71 14.24 -3.99
N LYS A 101 8.60 15.26 -4.01
CA LYS A 101 8.35 16.53 -3.35
C LYS A 101 7.10 17.22 -3.88
N GLN A 102 6.92 17.29 -5.19
CA GLN A 102 5.74 17.90 -5.82
C GLN A 102 4.46 17.19 -5.40
N GLN A 103 4.45 15.87 -5.39
CA GLN A 103 3.27 15.09 -5.00
C GLN A 103 2.94 15.29 -3.52
N VAL A 104 3.94 15.33 -2.64
CA VAL A 104 3.73 15.63 -1.21
C VAL A 104 3.12 17.03 -1.04
N LEU A 105 3.69 18.05 -1.69
CA LEU A 105 3.19 19.41 -1.61
C LEU A 105 1.76 19.54 -2.16
N GLN A 106 1.42 18.80 -3.21
CA GLN A 106 0.07 18.75 -3.74
C GLN A 106 -0.92 18.26 -2.67
N TYR A 107 -0.64 17.14 -2.00
CA TYR A 107 -1.53 16.63 -0.95
C TYR A 107 -1.60 17.53 0.27
N LEU A 108 -0.49 18.14 0.67
CA LEU A 108 -0.51 19.13 1.76
C LEU A 108 -1.37 20.36 1.43
N THR A 109 -1.36 20.80 0.17
CA THR A 109 -2.19 21.92 -0.31
C THR A 109 -3.66 21.51 -0.46
N GLN A 110 -3.92 20.27 -0.90
CA GLN A 110 -5.27 19.73 -1.03
C GLN A 110 -5.99 19.64 0.32
N GLY A 111 -5.25 19.44 1.42
CA GLY A 111 -5.81 19.30 2.76
C GLY A 111 -6.24 17.88 3.08
N LEU A 112 -7.19 17.74 4.01
CA LEU A 112 -7.66 16.42 4.45
C LEU A 112 -8.48 15.74 3.33
N PRO A 113 -8.36 14.41 3.18
CA PRO A 113 -9.27 13.65 2.31
C PRO A 113 -10.69 13.64 2.90
N ASP A 114 -11.71 13.50 2.04
CA ASP A 114 -13.11 13.36 2.48
C ASP A 114 -13.30 12.13 3.38
N LEU A 115 -12.60 11.05 3.06
CA LEU A 115 -12.64 9.82 3.83
C LEU A 115 -11.24 9.20 3.92
N HIS A 116 -10.77 8.93 5.14
CA HIS A 116 -9.54 8.19 5.33
C HIS A 116 -9.72 6.71 4.97
N ARG A 117 -8.70 6.09 4.39
CA ARG A 117 -8.70 4.69 3.96
C ARG A 117 -9.19 3.74 5.06
N SER A 118 -8.69 3.91 6.28
CA SER A 118 -9.08 3.08 7.43
C SER A 118 -10.52 3.32 7.92
N SER A 119 -11.16 4.41 7.51
CA SER A 119 -12.58 4.67 7.79
C SER A 119 -13.50 4.05 6.72
N ASN A 120 -12.92 3.64 5.59
CA ASN A 120 -13.61 2.93 4.51
C ASN A 120 -13.35 1.41 4.54
N TYR A 121 -13.20 0.86 5.74
CA TYR A 121 -12.80 -0.55 5.92
C TYR A 121 -13.83 -1.54 5.34
N ASP A 122 -15.11 -1.23 5.38
CA ASP A 122 -16.16 -2.08 4.82
C ASP A 122 -15.98 -2.29 3.31
N PHE A 123 -15.61 -1.25 2.58
CA PHE A 123 -15.30 -1.35 1.15
C PHE A 123 -14.20 -2.38 0.89
N TYR A 124 -13.08 -2.25 1.59
CA TYR A 124 -11.94 -3.17 1.43
C TYR A 124 -12.29 -4.59 1.88
N LEU A 125 -12.98 -4.73 3.01
CA LEU A 125 -13.38 -6.03 3.55
C LEU A 125 -14.31 -6.79 2.60
N ASN A 126 -15.30 -6.10 2.03
CA ASN A 126 -16.24 -6.71 1.09
C ASN A 126 -15.54 -7.23 -0.17
N HIS A 127 -14.52 -6.51 -0.68
CA HIS A 127 -13.74 -6.98 -1.82
C HIS A 127 -12.88 -8.19 -1.47
N LEU A 128 -12.32 -8.23 -0.27
CA LEU A 128 -11.50 -9.35 0.20
C LEU A 128 -12.33 -10.62 0.44
N GLN A 129 -13.58 -10.50 0.86
CA GLN A 129 -14.45 -11.66 1.09
C GLN A 129 -14.73 -12.48 -0.18
N GLY A 130 -14.62 -11.87 -1.36
CA GLY A 130 -14.79 -12.53 -2.65
C GLY A 130 -13.53 -13.21 -3.19
N VAL A 131 -12.40 -13.11 -2.50
CA VAL A 131 -11.13 -13.66 -2.96
C VAL A 131 -11.02 -15.13 -2.55
N ASP A 132 -10.74 -16.00 -3.54
CA ASP A 132 -10.37 -17.38 -3.26
C ASP A 132 -8.97 -17.43 -2.65
N THR A 133 -8.89 -17.89 -1.40
CA THR A 133 -7.63 -18.00 -0.64
C THR A 133 -6.98 -19.36 -0.76
N THR A 134 -7.55 -20.28 -1.52
CA THR A 134 -7.00 -21.64 -1.73
C THR A 134 -5.92 -21.66 -2.82
N GLU A 135 -5.88 -20.63 -3.65
CA GLU A 135 -4.89 -20.46 -4.71
C GLU A 135 -4.11 -19.16 -4.53
N GLN A 136 -2.89 -19.15 -5.06
CA GLN A 136 -2.06 -17.93 -5.07
C GLN A 136 -2.69 -16.87 -5.98
N ALA A 137 -2.89 -15.66 -5.46
CA ALA A 137 -3.42 -14.55 -6.25
C ALA A 137 -2.49 -14.19 -7.41
N THR A 138 -3.04 -14.11 -8.59
CA THR A 138 -2.32 -13.64 -9.78
C THR A 138 -2.14 -12.12 -9.75
N PRO A 139 -1.13 -11.56 -10.46
CA PRO A 139 -0.95 -10.11 -10.57
C PRO A 139 -2.20 -9.37 -11.10
N LEU A 140 -2.96 -10.01 -11.98
CA LEU A 140 -4.20 -9.44 -12.50
C LEU A 140 -5.30 -9.36 -11.43
N GLN A 141 -5.48 -10.41 -10.65
CA GLN A 141 -6.44 -10.42 -9.53
C GLN A 141 -6.07 -9.34 -8.50
N VAL A 142 -4.79 -9.22 -8.14
CA VAL A 142 -4.32 -8.16 -7.22
C VAL A 142 -4.60 -6.76 -7.79
N ARG A 143 -4.39 -6.56 -9.10
CA ARG A 143 -4.61 -5.28 -9.76
C ARG A 143 -6.08 -4.86 -9.75
N THR A 144 -6.98 -5.78 -9.93
CA THR A 144 -8.42 -5.50 -10.05
C THR A 144 -9.17 -5.58 -8.72
N LEU A 145 -8.50 -6.00 -7.65
CA LEU A 145 -9.11 -6.32 -6.37
C LEU A 145 -9.98 -5.20 -5.78
N TYR A 146 -9.55 -3.94 -5.91
CA TYR A 146 -10.25 -2.78 -5.36
C TYR A 146 -10.76 -1.82 -6.43
N GLN A 147 -10.94 -2.29 -7.67
CA GLN A 147 -11.44 -1.47 -8.79
C GLN A 147 -12.97 -1.44 -8.89
N GLY A 148 -13.70 -1.94 -7.89
CA GLY A 148 -15.17 -1.79 -7.81
C GLY A 148 -15.56 -0.33 -7.55
N GLU A 149 -16.79 0.04 -7.91
CA GLU A 149 -17.33 1.38 -7.69
C GLU A 149 -17.10 1.82 -6.24
N GLN A 150 -16.31 2.87 -6.08
CA GLN A 150 -16.27 3.63 -4.84
C GLN A 150 -17.62 4.34 -4.74
N ALA A 151 -18.48 3.79 -3.92
CA ALA A 151 -19.78 4.40 -3.63
C ALA A 151 -19.60 5.70 -2.84
#